data_3f13ebcbf7dee2f99c73a03aff51b771
#
_entry.id   3f13ebcbf7dee2f99c73a03aff51b771
#
_cell.length_a   1.000
_cell.length_b   1.000
_cell.length_c   1.000
_cell.angle_alpha   90.00
_cell.angle_beta   90.00
_cell.angle_gamma   90.00
#
_symmetry.space_group_name_H-M   'P 1'
#
loop_
_entity.id
_entity.type
_entity.pdbx_description
1 polymer ?
#
loop_
_entity_poly.entity_id
_entity_poly.type
_entity_poly.pdbx_seq_one_letter_code
_entity_poly.pdbx_strand_id
1 'polypeptide(L)'
;LTKKHLHDSLSWIEKNLMKIEQSQIDYFVRKIKEAKHIYLYGVAYSHLLCQYVQYEGDLFQKNILVLDENEVAIDRLKEDDLLIVIGVEEDALSKQSSRFLRKLLRNQGNKLLLSTQLIDQTMLKSFEGTLLVSIDHLEMKERRLLFRYLIDMLVSRYFELECA
;
A
#
# COMPACT_ATOMS: atom_id res chain seq x y z
N LEU A 1 20.91 -4.34 19.85
CA LEU A 1 21.14 -3.37 18.75
C LEU A 1 22.10 -2.29 19.23
N THR A 2 23.28 -2.20 18.63
CA THR A 2 24.18 -1.08 18.91
C THR A 2 23.63 0.22 18.28
N LYS A 3 23.96 1.37 18.85
CA LYS A 3 23.59 2.66 18.28
C LYS A 3 24.03 2.83 16.82
N LYS A 4 25.18 2.28 16.47
CA LYS A 4 25.69 2.27 15.10
C LYS A 4 24.74 1.48 14.17
N HIS A 5 24.32 0.29 14.57
CA HIS A 5 23.43 -0.54 13.76
C HIS A 5 22.08 0.14 13.54
N LEU A 6 21.53 0.78 14.57
CA LEU A 6 20.30 1.57 14.44
C LEU A 6 20.48 2.73 13.46
N HIS A 7 21.59 3.45 13.56
CA HIS A 7 21.89 4.56 12.65
C HIS A 7 21.99 4.09 11.18
N ASP A 8 22.70 2.98 10.95
CA ASP A 8 22.84 2.41 9.61
C ASP A 8 21.49 1.97 9.04
N SER A 9 20.64 1.30 9.82
CA SER A 9 19.28 0.90 9.42
C SER A 9 18.42 2.09 9.05
N LEU A 10 18.40 3.13 9.88
CA LEU A 10 17.61 4.35 9.61
C LEU A 10 18.11 5.09 8.36
N SER A 11 19.44 5.13 8.16
CA SER A 11 20.05 5.74 6.98
C SER A 11 19.61 5.03 5.69
N TRP A 12 19.56 3.70 5.68
CA TRP A 12 19.11 2.94 4.51
C TRP A 12 17.60 3.09 4.27
N ILE A 13 16.78 3.15 5.32
CA ILE A 13 15.34 3.46 5.19
C ILE A 13 15.16 4.82 4.53
N GLU A 14 15.83 5.86 5.05
CA GLU A 14 15.77 7.21 4.49
C GLU A 14 16.17 7.24 3.01
N LYS A 15 17.32 6.63 2.67
CA LYS A 15 17.80 6.58 1.27
C LYS A 15 16.80 5.93 0.32
N ASN A 16 16.12 4.86 0.75
CA ASN A 16 15.12 4.20 -0.08
C ASN A 16 13.84 5.04 -0.20
N LEU A 17 13.40 5.71 0.87
CA LEU A 17 12.25 6.62 0.82
C LEU A 17 12.52 7.83 -0.09
N MET A 18 13.72 8.38 -0.07
CA MET A 18 14.11 9.52 -0.91
C MET A 18 14.14 9.20 -2.41
N LYS A 19 14.12 7.93 -2.80
CA LYS A 19 13.98 7.53 -4.21
C LYS A 19 12.55 7.64 -4.74
N ILE A 20 11.56 7.78 -3.85
CA ILE A 20 10.16 7.93 -4.24
C ILE A 20 9.93 9.36 -4.72
N GLU A 21 9.41 9.50 -5.93
CA GLU A 21 9.10 10.82 -6.48
C GLU A 21 7.83 11.39 -5.85
N GLN A 22 7.83 12.68 -5.58
CA GLN A 22 6.67 13.40 -5.02
C GLN A 22 5.42 13.24 -5.90
N SER A 23 5.59 13.20 -7.21
CA SER A 23 4.50 12.98 -8.17
C SER A 23 3.77 11.64 -7.97
N GLN A 24 4.49 10.59 -7.58
CA GLN A 24 3.90 9.28 -7.26
C GLN A 24 3.06 9.34 -5.98
N ILE A 25 3.57 10.00 -4.95
CA ILE A 25 2.83 10.26 -3.70
C ILE A 25 1.56 11.06 -3.98
N ASP A 26 1.66 12.14 -4.74
CA ASP A 26 0.54 13.01 -5.07
C ASP A 26 -0.53 12.28 -5.91
N TYR A 27 -0.11 11.39 -6.80
CA TYR A 27 -1.03 10.56 -7.59
C TYR A 27 -1.85 9.62 -6.67
N PHE A 28 -1.19 8.91 -5.75
CA PHE A 28 -1.86 8.03 -4.80
C PHE A 28 -2.86 8.80 -3.92
N VAL A 29 -2.43 9.91 -3.36
CA VAL A 29 -3.26 10.74 -2.49
C VAL A 29 -4.48 11.27 -3.25
N ARG A 30 -4.32 11.72 -4.49
CA ARG A 30 -5.43 12.18 -5.32
C ARG A 30 -6.46 11.06 -5.56
N LYS A 31 -6.01 9.84 -5.87
CA LYS A 31 -6.90 8.68 -6.03
C LYS A 31 -7.65 8.34 -4.74
N ILE A 32 -6.99 8.43 -3.60
CA ILE A 32 -7.62 8.26 -2.29
C ILE A 32 -8.70 9.33 -2.06
N LYS A 33 -8.44 10.58 -2.42
CA LYS A 33 -9.41 11.67 -2.29
C LYS A 33 -10.63 11.51 -3.17
N GLU A 34 -10.43 11.10 -4.41
CA GLU A 34 -11.50 10.91 -5.41
C GLU A 34 -12.42 9.73 -5.08
N ALA A 35 -11.91 8.71 -4.39
CA ALA A 35 -12.63 7.49 -4.11
C ALA A 35 -13.81 7.70 -3.17
N LYS A 36 -14.94 7.07 -3.48
CA LYS A 36 -16.11 7.02 -2.62
C LYS A 36 -15.91 6.04 -1.45
N HIS A 37 -15.44 4.84 -1.75
CA HIS A 37 -15.06 3.83 -0.77
C HIS A 37 -13.67 3.31 -1.10
N ILE A 38 -12.92 2.93 -0.08
CA ILE A 38 -11.58 2.40 -0.20
C ILE A 38 -11.55 1.00 0.37
N TYR A 39 -11.08 0.06 -0.44
CA TYR A 39 -10.87 -1.32 -0.05
C TYR A 39 -9.38 -1.60 -0.01
N LEU A 40 -8.93 -2.23 1.06
CA LEU A 40 -7.54 -2.57 1.28
C LEU A 40 -7.37 -4.09 1.30
N TYR A 41 -6.35 -4.57 0.64
CA TYR A 41 -5.98 -5.97 0.65
C TYR A 41 -4.49 -6.15 0.89
N GLY A 42 -4.14 -7.07 1.75
CA GLY A 42 -2.77 -7.47 2.03
C GLY A 42 -2.73 -8.78 2.80
N VAL A 43 -1.60 -9.46 2.76
CA VAL A 43 -1.38 -10.75 3.42
C VAL A 43 -0.28 -10.61 4.47
N ALA A 44 -0.34 -11.38 5.55
CA ALA A 44 0.63 -11.37 6.64
C ALA A 44 0.84 -9.95 7.21
N TYR A 45 2.06 -9.46 7.25
CA TYR A 45 2.35 -8.10 7.75
C TYR A 45 1.64 -7.01 6.95
N SER A 46 1.47 -7.20 5.66
CA SER A 46 0.72 -6.27 4.80
C SER A 46 -0.74 -6.13 5.25
N HIS A 47 -1.34 -7.20 5.76
CA HIS A 47 -2.69 -7.13 6.36
C HIS A 47 -2.73 -6.26 7.61
N LEU A 48 -1.72 -6.34 8.47
CA LEU A 48 -1.60 -5.43 9.63
C LEU A 48 -1.46 -3.97 9.20
N LEU A 49 -0.72 -3.70 8.12
CA LEU A 49 -0.64 -2.36 7.56
C LEU A 49 -1.99 -1.88 7.01
N CYS A 50 -2.78 -2.76 6.38
CA CYS A 50 -4.13 -2.42 5.96
C CYS A 50 -5.01 -2.03 7.15
N GLN A 51 -4.94 -2.77 8.25
CA GLN A 51 -5.67 -2.43 9.48
C GLN A 51 -5.21 -1.08 10.06
N TYR A 52 -3.92 -0.79 9.99
CA TYR A 52 -3.38 0.50 10.40
C TYR A 52 -3.93 1.66 9.54
N VAL A 53 -3.95 1.48 8.22
CA VAL A 53 -4.54 2.47 7.30
C VAL A 53 -6.03 2.66 7.57
N GLN A 54 -6.76 1.60 7.86
CA GLN A 54 -8.17 1.67 8.24
C GLN A 54 -8.36 2.50 9.51
N TYR A 55 -7.53 2.31 10.51
CA TYR A 55 -7.55 3.11 11.74
C TYR A 55 -7.29 4.59 11.46
N GLU A 56 -6.28 4.92 10.66
CA GLU A 56 -6.01 6.30 10.22
C GLU A 56 -7.14 6.85 9.34
N GLY A 57 -7.83 5.99 8.62
CA GLY A 57 -8.96 6.35 7.76
C GLY A 57 -10.13 7.00 8.50
N ASP A 58 -10.33 6.67 9.77
CA ASP A 58 -11.33 7.33 10.62
C ASP A 58 -11.04 8.84 10.74
N LEU A 59 -9.77 9.24 10.70
CA LEU A 59 -9.34 10.64 10.69
C LEU A 59 -9.65 11.33 9.36
N PHE A 60 -9.65 10.60 8.24
CA PHE A 60 -9.96 11.13 6.90
C PHE A 60 -11.45 11.26 6.61
N GLN A 61 -12.31 10.76 7.49
CA GLN A 61 -13.75 10.63 7.24
C GLN A 61 -14.06 9.83 5.95
N LYS A 62 -13.16 8.91 5.60
CA LYS A 62 -13.31 7.98 4.47
C LYS A 62 -13.77 6.62 4.95
N ASN A 63 -14.65 6.00 4.19
CA ASN A 63 -15.06 4.63 4.43
C ASN A 63 -14.00 3.68 3.89
N ILE A 64 -13.18 3.12 4.78
CA ILE A 64 -12.08 2.20 4.45
C ILE A 64 -12.41 0.82 5.01
N LEU A 65 -12.40 -0.18 4.16
CA LEU A 65 -12.65 -1.58 4.51
C LEU A 65 -11.45 -2.45 4.16
N VAL A 66 -10.95 -3.18 5.14
CA VAL A 66 -9.93 -4.22 4.93
C VAL A 66 -10.62 -5.50 4.49
N LEU A 67 -10.19 -6.05 3.35
CA LEU A 67 -10.74 -7.28 2.79
C LEU A 67 -10.07 -8.51 3.41
N ASP A 68 -10.89 -9.48 3.78
CA ASP A 68 -10.47 -10.82 4.19
C ASP A 68 -10.79 -11.82 3.07
N GLU A 69 -9.92 -12.80 2.85
CA GLU A 69 -10.12 -13.86 1.85
C GLU A 69 -11.38 -14.70 2.08
N ASN A 70 -11.90 -14.70 3.31
CA ASN A 70 -13.11 -15.41 3.71
C ASN A 70 -14.39 -14.57 3.50
N GLU A 71 -14.28 -13.30 3.15
CA GLU A 71 -15.44 -12.44 2.96
C GLU A 71 -15.96 -12.47 1.53
N VAL A 72 -17.29 -12.53 1.40
CA VAL A 72 -18.03 -12.50 0.13
C VAL A 72 -18.05 -11.09 -0.51
N ALA A 73 -17.21 -10.18 -0.03
CA ALA A 73 -17.22 -8.76 -0.40
C ALA A 73 -16.66 -8.47 -1.82
N ILE A 74 -16.21 -9.50 -2.53
CA ILE A 74 -15.59 -9.36 -3.86
C ILE A 74 -16.54 -8.73 -4.89
N ASP A 75 -17.84 -8.95 -4.74
CA ASP A 75 -18.86 -8.45 -5.69
C ASP A 75 -19.31 -7.01 -5.39
N ARG A 76 -18.67 -6.32 -4.42
CA ARG A 76 -19.08 -4.99 -3.96
C ARG A 76 -18.28 -3.82 -4.54
N LEU A 77 -17.18 -4.08 -5.21
CA LEU A 77 -16.36 -3.02 -5.82
C LEU A 77 -17.12 -2.40 -7.00
N LYS A 78 -17.37 -1.12 -6.91
CA LYS A 78 -18.05 -0.31 -7.92
C LYS A 78 -17.04 0.57 -8.65
N GLU A 79 -17.48 1.20 -9.73
CA GLU A 79 -16.64 2.06 -10.57
C GLU A 79 -15.99 3.21 -9.79
N ASP A 80 -16.71 3.78 -8.80
CA ASP A 80 -16.23 4.90 -7.97
C ASP A 80 -15.38 4.46 -6.76
N ASP A 81 -15.16 3.16 -6.61
CA ASP A 81 -14.40 2.60 -5.51
C ASP A 81 -12.92 2.46 -5.87
N LEU A 82 -12.07 2.46 -4.85
CA LEU A 82 -10.63 2.26 -4.96
C LEU A 82 -10.22 1.00 -4.21
N LEU A 83 -9.52 0.12 -4.89
CA LEU A 83 -8.80 -1.00 -4.27
C LEU A 83 -7.31 -0.64 -4.16
N ILE A 84 -6.77 -0.72 -2.95
CA ILE A 84 -5.32 -0.62 -2.72
C ILE A 84 -4.82 -1.97 -2.24
N VAL A 85 -3.89 -2.55 -2.98
CA VAL A 85 -3.18 -3.78 -2.60
C VAL A 85 -1.83 -3.40 -2.03
N ILE A 86 -1.52 -3.92 -0.84
CA ILE A 86 -0.23 -3.70 -0.17
C ILE A 86 0.55 -5.01 -0.13
N GLY A 87 1.79 -4.99 -0.61
CA GLY A 87 2.69 -6.15 -0.65
C GLY A 87 4.08 -5.80 -0.14
N VAL A 88 4.34 -6.02 1.14
CA VAL A 88 5.66 -5.79 1.77
C VAL A 88 6.59 -6.97 1.57
N GLU A 89 6.04 -8.18 1.60
CA GLU A 89 6.77 -9.44 1.50
C GLU A 89 6.63 -10.03 0.09
N GLU A 90 7.70 -10.58 -0.45
CA GLU A 90 7.72 -11.15 -1.81
C GLU A 90 6.68 -12.26 -1.98
N ASP A 91 6.47 -13.06 -0.93
CA ASP A 91 5.51 -14.16 -0.91
C ASP A 91 4.06 -13.70 -0.63
N ALA A 92 3.85 -12.46 -0.23
CA ALA A 92 2.54 -11.94 0.15
C ALA A 92 1.53 -11.93 -1.00
N LEU A 93 2.02 -11.91 -2.23
CA LEU A 93 1.23 -12.01 -3.46
C LEU A 93 1.46 -13.36 -4.17
N SER A 94 1.95 -14.35 -3.42
CA SER A 94 2.28 -15.69 -3.92
C SER A 94 1.06 -16.53 -4.28
N LYS A 95 1.33 -17.73 -4.79
CA LYS A 95 0.36 -18.66 -5.41
C LYS A 95 -0.94 -18.91 -4.63
N GLN A 96 -0.95 -18.85 -3.31
CA GLN A 96 -2.17 -19.08 -2.50
C GLN A 96 -3.09 -17.84 -2.50
N SER A 97 -2.54 -16.65 -2.33
CA SER A 97 -3.28 -15.38 -2.40
C SER A 97 -3.68 -15.02 -3.83
N SER A 98 -3.03 -15.61 -4.83
CA SER A 98 -3.19 -15.26 -6.23
C SER A 98 -4.60 -15.47 -6.78
N ARG A 99 -5.35 -16.46 -6.29
CA ARG A 99 -6.71 -16.72 -6.76
C ARG A 99 -7.71 -15.67 -6.28
N PHE A 100 -7.64 -15.32 -5.01
CA PHE A 100 -8.48 -14.27 -4.43
C PHE A 100 -8.12 -12.90 -5.02
N LEU A 101 -6.84 -12.58 -5.08
CA LEU A 101 -6.36 -11.34 -5.68
C LEU A 101 -6.75 -11.22 -7.17
N ARG A 102 -6.64 -12.27 -7.95
CA ARG A 102 -7.10 -12.26 -9.35
C ARG A 102 -8.59 -11.98 -9.48
N LYS A 103 -9.40 -12.50 -8.57
CA LYS A 103 -10.85 -12.19 -8.54
C LYS A 103 -11.07 -10.71 -8.21
N LEU A 104 -10.36 -10.17 -7.20
CA LEU A 104 -10.42 -8.75 -6.86
C LEU A 104 -10.04 -7.85 -8.05
N LEU A 105 -8.97 -8.18 -8.75
CA LEU A 105 -8.47 -7.40 -9.88
C LEU A 105 -9.38 -7.42 -11.12
N ARG A 106 -10.33 -8.34 -11.19
CA ARG A 106 -11.36 -8.38 -12.26
C ARG A 106 -12.55 -7.48 -11.99
N ASN A 107 -12.70 -6.97 -10.76
CA ASN A 107 -13.78 -6.06 -10.43
C ASN A 107 -13.62 -4.71 -11.10
N GLN A 108 -14.73 -3.96 -11.17
CA GLN A 108 -14.72 -2.56 -11.55
C GLN A 108 -13.99 -1.72 -10.48
N GLY A 109 -13.71 -0.47 -10.78
CA GLY A 109 -13.03 0.45 -9.88
C GLY A 109 -11.55 0.60 -10.16
N ASN A 110 -10.99 1.65 -9.60
CA ASN A 110 -9.56 1.93 -9.69
C ASN A 110 -8.77 0.98 -8.78
N LYS A 111 -7.58 0.61 -9.21
CA LYS A 111 -6.72 -0.34 -8.50
C LYS A 111 -5.30 0.22 -8.40
N LEU A 112 -4.82 0.38 -7.18
CA LEU A 112 -3.47 0.82 -6.89
C LEU A 112 -2.69 -0.27 -6.19
N LEU A 113 -1.40 -0.34 -6.48
CA LEU A 113 -0.46 -1.25 -5.84
C LEU A 113 0.62 -0.48 -5.09
N LEU A 114 0.78 -0.80 -3.82
CA LEU A 114 1.89 -0.37 -2.97
C LEU A 114 2.74 -1.59 -2.63
N SER A 115 3.91 -1.72 -3.23
CA SER A 115 4.74 -2.91 -3.09
C SER A 115 6.23 -2.60 -3.20
N THR A 116 7.06 -3.63 -3.02
CA THR A 116 8.49 -3.55 -3.33
C THR A 116 8.74 -3.70 -4.83
N GLN A 117 9.93 -3.31 -5.29
CA GLN A 117 10.36 -3.49 -6.68
C GLN A 117 10.51 -4.96 -7.12
N LEU A 118 10.44 -5.91 -6.18
CA LEU A 118 10.59 -7.34 -6.45
C LEU A 118 9.30 -8.04 -6.88
N ILE A 119 8.22 -7.29 -7.07
CA ILE A 119 6.94 -7.86 -7.51
C ILE A 119 7.04 -8.41 -8.95
N ASP A 120 6.26 -9.43 -9.23
CA ASP A 120 6.13 -9.98 -10.59
C ASP A 120 5.58 -8.92 -11.56
N GLN A 121 6.34 -8.65 -12.62
CA GLN A 121 6.02 -7.65 -13.63
C GLN A 121 4.67 -7.92 -14.33
N THR A 122 4.25 -9.18 -14.44
CA THR A 122 2.97 -9.53 -15.08
C THR A 122 1.77 -9.01 -14.29
N MET A 123 1.90 -8.91 -12.97
CA MET A 123 0.85 -8.41 -12.09
C MET A 123 0.66 -6.89 -12.21
N LEU A 124 1.70 -6.14 -12.54
CA LEU A 124 1.66 -4.68 -12.62
C LEU A 124 0.61 -4.17 -13.62
N LYS A 125 0.37 -4.92 -14.68
CA LYS A 125 -0.60 -4.56 -15.73
C LYS A 125 -2.05 -4.48 -15.24
N SER A 126 -2.34 -5.08 -14.10
CA SER A 126 -3.68 -5.10 -13.51
C SER A 126 -4.00 -3.85 -12.68
N PHE A 127 -3.03 -2.95 -12.50
CA PHE A 127 -3.16 -1.75 -11.69
C PHE A 127 -3.05 -0.49 -12.54
N GLU A 128 -3.91 0.49 -12.29
CA GLU A 128 -3.85 1.81 -12.91
C GLU A 128 -2.67 2.64 -12.40
N GLY A 129 -2.26 2.41 -11.15
CA GLY A 129 -1.11 3.07 -10.56
C GLY A 129 -0.35 2.14 -9.62
N THR A 130 0.96 2.32 -9.60
CA THR A 130 1.85 1.55 -8.74
C THR A 130 2.82 2.48 -8.02
N LEU A 131 3.08 2.19 -6.76
CA LEU A 131 4.17 2.78 -6.01
C LEU A 131 5.09 1.65 -5.56
N LEU A 132 6.18 1.48 -6.29
CA LEU A 132 7.15 0.42 -6.08
C LEU A 132 8.36 0.98 -5.33
N VAL A 133 8.59 0.47 -4.13
CA VAL A 133 9.62 0.97 -3.23
C VAL A 133 10.89 0.17 -3.37
N SER A 134 12.01 0.86 -3.53
CA SER A 134 13.34 0.26 -3.42
C SER A 134 13.57 -0.24 -1.99
N ILE A 135 14.15 -1.42 -1.89
CA ILE A 135 14.47 -2.08 -0.61
C ILE A 135 15.95 -2.41 -0.50
N ASP A 136 16.80 -1.65 -1.19
CA ASP A 136 18.24 -1.86 -1.22
C ASP A 136 18.82 -1.82 0.18
N HIS A 137 19.61 -2.84 0.52
CA HIS A 137 20.25 -3.03 1.83
C HIS A 137 19.29 -3.15 3.03
N LEU A 138 17.99 -3.41 2.80
CA LEU A 138 17.02 -3.60 3.85
C LEU A 138 16.70 -5.08 4.09
N GLU A 139 16.79 -5.49 5.33
CA GLU A 139 16.23 -6.74 5.81
C GLU A 139 14.71 -6.61 6.06
N MET A 140 14.04 -7.70 6.40
CA MET A 140 12.58 -7.71 6.56
C MET A 140 12.08 -6.69 7.62
N LYS A 141 12.80 -6.53 8.72
CA LYS A 141 12.41 -5.57 9.77
C LYS A 141 12.44 -4.11 9.28
N GLU A 142 13.50 -3.76 8.55
CA GLU A 142 13.64 -2.42 7.97
C GLU A 142 12.62 -2.19 6.86
N ARG A 143 12.29 -3.19 6.05
CA ARG A 143 11.23 -3.11 5.03
C ARG A 143 9.87 -2.80 5.67
N ARG A 144 9.55 -3.44 6.79
CA ARG A 144 8.31 -3.18 7.55
C ARG A 144 8.26 -1.74 8.06
N LEU A 145 9.36 -1.24 8.62
CA LEU A 145 9.46 0.15 9.06
C LEU A 145 9.33 1.13 7.89
N LEU A 146 9.99 0.86 6.77
CA LEU A 146 9.91 1.68 5.57
C LEU A 146 8.46 1.83 5.09
N PHE A 147 7.72 0.73 4.99
CA PHE A 147 6.31 0.77 4.57
C PHE A 147 5.44 1.51 5.58
N ARG A 148 5.72 1.39 6.87
CA ARG A 148 5.02 2.17 7.88
C ARG A 148 5.26 3.67 7.69
N TYR A 149 6.49 4.10 7.51
CA TYR A 149 6.82 5.50 7.21
C TYR A 149 6.18 5.98 5.91
N LEU A 150 6.17 5.14 4.88
CA LEU A 150 5.53 5.48 3.61
C LEU A 150 4.03 5.73 3.77
N ILE A 151 3.35 4.91 4.55
CA ILE A 151 1.93 5.12 4.87
C ILE A 151 1.76 6.45 5.61
N ASP A 152 2.57 6.74 6.60
CA ASP A 152 2.52 8.02 7.33
C ASP A 152 2.80 9.23 6.41
N MET A 153 3.67 9.08 5.42
CA MET A 153 3.89 10.11 4.38
C MET A 153 2.65 10.34 3.52
N LEU A 154 1.98 9.26 3.07
CA LEU A 154 0.73 9.35 2.31
C LEU A 154 -0.36 10.04 3.12
N VAL A 155 -0.50 9.67 4.39
CA VAL A 155 -1.43 10.27 5.36
C VAL A 155 -1.16 11.77 5.51
N SER A 156 0.08 12.14 5.79
CA SER A 156 0.48 13.55 5.94
C SER A 156 0.18 14.36 4.67
N ARG A 157 0.52 13.80 3.52
CA ARG A 157 0.27 14.47 2.24
C ARG A 157 -1.20 14.65 1.92
N TYR A 158 -2.03 13.70 2.32
CA TYR A 158 -3.49 13.80 2.19
C TYR A 158 -4.00 15.06 2.90
N PHE A 159 -3.59 15.30 4.15
CA PHE A 159 -3.99 16.48 4.90
C PHE A 159 -3.42 17.77 4.34
N GLU A 160 -2.17 17.78 3.90
CA GLU A 160 -1.57 18.97 3.27
C GLU A 160 -2.38 19.42 2.04
N LEU A 161 -2.82 18.49 1.20
CA LEU A 161 -3.63 18.79 0.02
C LEU A 161 -5.08 19.17 0.34
N GLU A 162 -5.58 18.88 1.55
CA GLU A 162 -6.88 19.36 2.00
C GLU A 162 -6.84 20.81 2.48
N CYS A 163 -5.72 21.24 3.05
CA CYS A 163 -5.54 22.58 3.56
C CYS A 163 -5.13 23.60 2.50
N ALA A 164 -4.79 23.13 1.32
CA ALA A 164 -4.42 23.96 0.17
C ALA A 164 -5.62 24.25 -0.73
#